data_836941109065c8805c54a44fc0e642f7
#
_entry.id   836941109065c8805c54a44fc0e642f7
#
_cell.length_a   1.000
_cell.length_b   1.000
_cell.length_c   1.000
_cell.angle_alpha   90.00
_cell.angle_beta   90.00
_cell.angle_gamma   90.00
#
_symmetry.space_group_name_H-M   'P 1'
#
loop_
_entity.id
_entity.type
_entity.pdbx_description
1 polymer ?
#
loop_
_entity_poly.entity_id
_entity_poly.type
_entity_poly.pdbx_seq_one_letter_code
_entity_poly.pdbx_strand_id
1 'polypeptide(L)'
;MHRFDWHRQVLLEWIERLNLQRVVLVVQDWGGLLGLTLPMTQPDRYQGLLVMNTMLATGDQPLSPGFLAWREMCAKHPGFDVGRLFARGNTHMSQAECEAYNAPFPDNGHRAALRRFPAMVPGAPDEEGAEVSRQARRYFREAWAGQTLMVIGQQDPVLGEPVMRKLASDLRGCGEPLLLYEAGHFVQEHGEAVAQRAIRFFGDDPSL
;
A
#
# COMPACT_ATOMS: atom_id res chain seq x y z
N MET A 1 16.62 -12.12 -0.54
CA MET A 1 17.35 -10.97 0.01
C MET A 1 16.41 -9.75 0.11
N HIS A 2 15.22 -9.98 0.68
CA HIS A 2 14.22 -8.94 0.82
C HIS A 2 14.45 -8.19 2.15
N ARG A 3 14.68 -6.87 2.07
CA ARG A 3 14.82 -5.94 3.20
C ARG A 3 14.05 -4.66 2.88
N PHE A 4 13.48 -4.00 3.87
CA PHE A 4 12.71 -2.77 3.69
C PHE A 4 13.55 -1.67 3.00
N ASP A 5 14.72 -1.38 3.54
CA ASP A 5 15.61 -0.33 3.01
C ASP A 5 16.08 -0.63 1.59
N TRP A 6 16.35 -1.91 1.28
CA TRP A 6 16.75 -2.30 -0.08
C TRP A 6 15.63 -2.04 -1.09
N HIS A 7 14.39 -2.45 -0.79
CA HIS A 7 13.26 -2.20 -1.68
C HIS A 7 12.99 -0.70 -1.85
N ARG A 8 13.05 0.06 -0.75
CA ARG A 8 12.92 1.51 -0.80
C ARG A 8 13.99 2.14 -1.70
N GLN A 9 15.24 1.76 -1.54
CA GLN A 9 16.35 2.29 -2.34
C GLN A 9 16.19 1.98 -3.84
N VAL A 10 15.77 0.76 -4.18
CA VAL A 10 15.49 0.36 -5.57
C VAL A 10 14.39 1.25 -6.18
N LEU A 11 13.34 1.56 -5.44
CA LEU A 11 12.28 2.45 -5.93
C LEU A 11 12.78 3.89 -6.14
N LEU A 12 13.58 4.44 -5.22
CA LEU A 12 14.17 5.77 -5.37
C LEU A 12 15.08 5.85 -6.62
N GLU A 13 15.97 4.86 -6.79
CA GLU A 13 16.85 4.79 -7.96
C GLU A 13 16.06 4.63 -9.27
N TRP A 14 14.99 3.84 -9.26
CA TRP A 14 14.14 3.64 -10.42
C TRP A 14 13.45 4.94 -10.85
N ILE A 15 12.87 5.68 -9.88
CA ILE A 15 12.22 6.98 -10.12
C ILE A 15 13.24 8.00 -10.66
N GLU A 16 14.44 8.01 -10.09
CA GLU A 16 15.52 8.90 -10.52
C GLU A 16 16.01 8.57 -11.93
N ARG A 17 16.29 7.30 -12.23
CA ARG A 17 16.75 6.84 -13.55
C ARG A 17 15.75 7.13 -14.66
N LEU A 18 14.46 7.03 -14.39
CA LEU A 18 13.40 7.37 -15.34
C LEU A 18 13.12 8.89 -15.35
N ASN A 19 13.75 9.66 -14.47
CA ASN A 19 13.51 11.07 -14.28
C ASN A 19 12.02 11.43 -14.18
N LEU A 20 11.25 10.64 -13.40
CA LEU A 20 9.83 10.88 -13.24
C LEU A 20 9.59 12.22 -12.55
N GLN A 21 8.72 13.03 -13.12
CA GLN A 21 8.35 14.35 -12.62
C GLN A 21 6.82 14.46 -12.57
N ARG A 22 6.31 15.35 -11.73
CA ARG A 22 4.86 15.59 -11.53
C ARG A 22 4.10 14.29 -11.24
N VAL A 23 4.64 13.50 -10.32
CA VAL A 23 4.13 12.15 -10.01
C VAL A 23 2.89 12.23 -9.15
N VAL A 24 1.82 11.58 -9.57
CA VAL A 24 0.74 11.13 -8.68
C VAL A 24 1.09 9.70 -8.25
N LEU A 25 1.42 9.52 -6.98
CA LEU A 25 1.84 8.24 -6.45
C LEU A 25 0.61 7.42 -6.04
N VAL A 26 0.39 6.29 -6.71
CA VAL A 26 -0.71 5.36 -6.42
C VAL A 26 -0.16 4.22 -5.56
N VAL A 27 -0.72 4.04 -4.38
CA VAL A 27 -0.21 3.08 -3.38
C VAL A 27 -1.30 2.24 -2.74
N GLN A 28 -0.96 0.98 -2.46
CA GLN A 28 -1.79 0.02 -1.73
C GLN A 28 -0.87 -0.97 -0.99
N ASP A 29 -1.25 -1.43 0.19
CA ASP A 29 -0.52 -2.43 0.98
C ASP A 29 0.98 -2.11 1.11
N TRP A 30 1.87 -3.00 0.72
CA TRP A 30 3.31 -2.77 0.68
C TRP A 30 3.74 -1.62 -0.25
N GLY A 31 2.96 -1.38 -1.31
CA GLY A 31 3.14 -0.18 -2.13
C GLY A 31 3.03 1.09 -1.30
N GLY A 32 2.16 1.11 -0.29
CA GLY A 32 2.05 2.22 0.65
C GLY A 32 3.13 2.23 1.74
N LEU A 33 3.46 1.07 2.34
CA LEU A 33 4.52 0.99 3.35
C LEU A 33 5.85 1.53 2.82
N LEU A 34 6.20 1.22 1.57
CA LEU A 34 7.40 1.71 0.90
C LEU A 34 7.16 3.08 0.25
N GLY A 35 6.10 3.20 -0.56
CA GLY A 35 5.82 4.37 -1.39
C GLY A 35 5.62 5.64 -0.59
N LEU A 36 4.91 5.60 0.53
CA LEU A 36 4.72 6.76 1.40
C LEU A 36 6.03 7.26 2.06
N THR A 37 7.12 6.50 1.98
CA THR A 37 8.43 6.97 2.46
C THR A 37 9.26 7.70 1.39
N LEU A 38 8.79 7.73 0.12
CA LEU A 38 9.56 8.28 -0.99
C LEU A 38 9.44 9.82 -1.11
N PRO A 39 8.25 10.44 -0.99
CA PRO A 39 8.07 11.87 -1.26
C PRO A 39 8.95 12.78 -0.41
N MET A 40 9.24 12.44 0.85
CA MET A 40 10.09 13.26 1.70
C MET A 40 11.54 13.37 1.22
N THR A 41 11.99 12.44 0.35
CA THR A 41 13.36 12.43 -0.17
C THR A 41 13.52 13.40 -1.35
N GLN A 42 12.49 13.53 -2.19
CA GLN A 42 12.48 14.40 -3.38
C GLN A 42 11.08 15.02 -3.54
N PRO A 43 10.69 15.95 -2.65
CA PRO A 43 9.32 16.47 -2.55
C PRO A 43 8.78 17.06 -3.87
N ASP A 44 9.62 17.78 -4.59
CA ASP A 44 9.24 18.50 -5.81
C ASP A 44 8.84 17.59 -6.98
N ARG A 45 9.11 16.27 -6.87
CA ARG A 45 8.70 15.31 -7.88
C ARG A 45 7.24 14.90 -7.77
N TYR A 46 6.61 15.09 -6.59
CA TYR A 46 5.29 14.53 -6.29
C TYR A 46 4.23 15.62 -6.18
N GLN A 47 3.17 15.48 -6.95
CA GLN A 47 2.02 16.38 -6.96
C GLN A 47 0.84 15.84 -6.17
N GLY A 48 0.72 14.52 -6.09
CA GLY A 48 -0.44 13.91 -5.46
C GLY A 48 -0.20 12.48 -4.98
N LEU A 49 -1.14 12.04 -4.15
CA LEU A 49 -1.22 10.68 -3.61
C LEU A 49 -2.61 10.11 -3.88
N LEU A 50 -2.67 8.90 -4.41
CA LEU A 50 -3.84 8.03 -4.33
C LEU A 50 -3.52 6.89 -3.37
N VAL A 51 -4.15 6.90 -2.21
CA VAL A 51 -3.83 5.97 -1.11
C VAL A 51 -4.97 4.98 -0.89
N MET A 52 -4.69 3.71 -1.03
CA MET A 52 -5.64 2.61 -0.85
C MET A 52 -5.12 1.65 0.21
N ASN A 53 -5.97 1.13 1.06
CA ASN A 53 -5.74 0.17 2.14
C ASN A 53 -4.26 -0.14 2.44
N THR A 54 -3.64 0.72 3.25
CA THR A 54 -2.23 0.66 3.63
C THR A 54 -1.99 1.33 4.99
N MET A 55 -0.72 1.44 5.39
CA MET A 55 -0.32 2.12 6.62
C MET A 55 1.12 2.64 6.51
N LEU A 56 1.51 3.52 7.44
CA LEU A 56 2.90 3.76 7.80
C LEU A 56 3.25 2.88 9.00
N ALA A 57 4.13 1.92 8.78
CA ALA A 57 4.54 0.96 9.82
C ALA A 57 5.63 1.58 10.72
N THR A 58 5.21 2.40 11.68
CA THR A 58 6.10 3.20 12.55
C THR A 58 6.67 2.43 13.73
N GLY A 59 6.18 1.23 14.00
CA GLY A 59 6.63 0.38 15.11
C GLY A 59 6.20 0.87 16.50
N ASP A 60 5.49 1.98 16.61
CA ASP A 60 5.00 2.57 17.87
C ASP A 60 3.60 2.07 18.27
N GLN A 61 3.02 1.19 17.49
CA GLN A 61 1.75 0.54 17.76
C GLN A 61 1.88 -0.97 17.55
N PRO A 62 1.22 -1.80 18.38
CA PRO A 62 1.23 -3.23 18.19
C PRO A 62 0.56 -3.61 16.87
N LEU A 63 1.10 -4.62 16.21
CA LEU A 63 0.48 -5.21 15.03
C LEU A 63 -0.84 -5.88 15.41
N SER A 64 -1.84 -5.75 14.56
CA SER A 64 -3.16 -6.33 14.83
C SER A 64 -3.12 -7.85 14.89
N PRO A 65 -4.00 -8.49 15.70
CA PRO A 65 -4.09 -9.95 15.73
C PRO A 65 -4.36 -10.57 14.36
N GLY A 66 -5.16 -9.91 13.52
CA GLY A 66 -5.43 -10.35 12.14
C GLY A 66 -4.17 -10.36 11.28
N PHE A 67 -3.35 -9.30 11.36
CA PHE A 67 -2.07 -9.26 10.66
C PHE A 67 -1.08 -10.31 11.18
N LEU A 68 -0.99 -10.51 12.50
CA LEU A 68 -0.12 -11.54 13.09
C LEU A 68 -0.52 -12.95 12.63
N ALA A 69 -1.82 -13.25 12.56
CA ALA A 69 -2.33 -14.51 12.03
C ALA A 69 -1.98 -14.69 10.54
N TRP A 70 -2.09 -13.62 9.74
CA TRP A 70 -1.65 -13.61 8.34
C TRP A 70 -0.15 -13.89 8.21
N ARG A 71 0.70 -13.18 8.97
CA ARG A 71 2.16 -13.39 9.01
C ARG A 71 2.52 -14.83 9.34
N GLU A 72 1.86 -15.40 10.36
CA GLU A 72 2.05 -16.79 10.76
C GLU A 72 1.62 -17.79 9.67
N MET A 73 0.47 -17.55 9.04
CA MET A 73 -0.02 -18.36 7.93
C MET A 73 0.97 -18.38 6.76
N CYS A 74 1.48 -17.21 6.35
CA CYS A 74 2.48 -17.10 5.29
C CYS A 74 3.78 -17.83 5.63
N ALA A 75 4.20 -17.82 6.89
CA ALA A 75 5.41 -18.52 7.34
C ALA A 75 5.24 -20.04 7.35
N LYS A 76 4.09 -20.54 7.83
CA LYS A 76 3.83 -21.97 8.01
C LYS A 76 3.33 -22.68 6.75
N HIS A 77 2.67 -21.95 5.85
CA HIS A 77 2.02 -22.50 4.66
C HIS A 77 2.51 -21.81 3.38
N PRO A 78 3.80 -21.92 3.02
CA PRO A 78 4.36 -21.19 1.88
C PRO A 78 3.75 -21.56 0.53
N GLY A 79 3.06 -22.69 0.45
CA GLY A 79 2.41 -23.18 -0.76
C GLY A 79 0.94 -22.80 -0.89
N PHE A 80 0.42 -21.82 -0.11
CA PHE A 80 -0.98 -21.45 -0.22
C PHE A 80 -1.33 -20.95 -1.63
N ASP A 81 -2.57 -21.22 -2.03
CA ASP A 81 -3.10 -20.83 -3.34
C ASP A 81 -3.49 -19.34 -3.32
N VAL A 82 -2.75 -18.54 -4.10
CA VAL A 82 -2.95 -17.08 -4.19
C VAL A 82 -4.28 -16.77 -4.87
N GLY A 83 -4.67 -17.52 -5.91
CA GLY A 83 -5.95 -17.37 -6.58
C GLY A 83 -7.14 -17.58 -5.63
N ARG A 84 -7.06 -18.58 -4.76
CA ARG A 84 -8.09 -18.81 -3.73
C ARG A 84 -8.13 -17.68 -2.68
N LEU A 85 -7.00 -17.06 -2.37
CA LEU A 85 -6.97 -15.89 -1.50
C LEU A 85 -7.74 -14.73 -2.13
N PHE A 86 -7.48 -14.45 -3.42
CA PHE A 86 -8.19 -13.42 -4.17
C PHE A 86 -9.69 -13.70 -4.29
N ALA A 87 -10.09 -14.94 -4.61
CA ALA A 87 -11.48 -15.33 -4.74
C ALA A 87 -12.30 -15.10 -3.45
N ARG A 88 -11.68 -15.23 -2.26
CA ARG A 88 -12.36 -14.98 -1.00
C ARG A 88 -12.70 -13.53 -0.74
N GLY A 89 -11.82 -12.63 -1.17
CA GLY A 89 -11.98 -11.18 -0.94
C GLY A 89 -12.64 -10.44 -2.10
N ASN A 90 -12.80 -11.09 -3.27
CA ASN A 90 -13.26 -10.46 -4.51
C ASN A 90 -14.25 -11.38 -5.23
N THR A 91 -15.45 -11.50 -4.68
CA THR A 91 -16.48 -12.46 -5.18
C THR A 91 -17.01 -12.12 -6.57
N HIS A 92 -16.72 -10.93 -7.09
CA HIS A 92 -17.07 -10.50 -8.45
C HIS A 92 -16.07 -10.99 -9.51
N MET A 93 -14.88 -11.43 -9.11
CA MET A 93 -13.87 -11.94 -10.03
C MET A 93 -14.24 -13.35 -10.53
N SER A 94 -13.99 -13.58 -11.81
CA SER A 94 -14.10 -14.92 -12.40
C SER A 94 -12.99 -15.85 -11.89
N GLN A 95 -13.22 -17.15 -12.01
CA GLN A 95 -12.22 -18.15 -11.68
C GLN A 95 -10.91 -17.94 -12.47
N ALA A 96 -11.01 -17.61 -13.75
CA ALA A 96 -9.84 -17.39 -14.61
C ALA A 96 -8.98 -16.19 -14.15
N GLU A 97 -9.62 -15.09 -13.72
CA GLU A 97 -8.92 -13.94 -13.15
C GLU A 97 -8.22 -14.30 -11.83
N CYS A 98 -8.90 -15.03 -10.94
CA CYS A 98 -8.29 -15.50 -9.70
C CYS A 98 -7.10 -16.45 -9.97
N GLU A 99 -7.23 -17.38 -10.91
CA GLU A 99 -6.15 -18.30 -11.30
C GLU A 99 -4.95 -17.56 -11.91
N ALA A 100 -5.16 -16.47 -12.63
CA ALA A 100 -4.07 -15.64 -13.18
C ALA A 100 -3.13 -15.12 -12.08
N TYR A 101 -3.62 -14.87 -10.87
CA TYR A 101 -2.80 -14.47 -9.72
C TYR A 101 -1.86 -15.58 -9.22
N ASN A 102 -2.06 -16.84 -9.61
CA ASN A 102 -1.11 -17.93 -9.34
C ASN A 102 0.05 -17.97 -10.34
N ALA A 103 -0.07 -17.35 -11.51
CA ALA A 103 0.94 -17.45 -12.59
C ALA A 103 2.36 -17.04 -12.16
N PRO A 104 2.59 -15.99 -11.33
CA PRO A 104 3.92 -15.62 -10.85
C PRO A 104 4.54 -16.64 -9.87
N PHE A 105 3.78 -17.64 -9.40
CA PHE A 105 4.15 -18.53 -8.30
C PHE A 105 4.11 -20.02 -8.69
N PRO A 106 4.83 -20.44 -9.74
CA PRO A 106 4.77 -21.83 -10.25
C PRO A 106 5.30 -22.87 -9.24
N ASP A 107 6.18 -22.47 -8.34
CA ASP A 107 6.77 -23.32 -7.30
C ASP A 107 7.09 -22.54 -6.01
N ASN A 108 7.58 -23.26 -5.00
CA ASN A 108 7.92 -22.68 -3.69
C ASN A 108 9.11 -21.68 -3.73
N GLY A 109 10.00 -21.79 -4.72
CA GLY A 109 11.11 -20.84 -4.89
C GLY A 109 10.61 -19.44 -5.27
N HIS A 110 9.63 -19.38 -6.16
CA HIS A 110 9.00 -18.13 -6.61
C HIS A 110 8.10 -17.48 -5.55
N ARG A 111 7.80 -18.20 -4.46
CA ARG A 111 6.98 -17.71 -3.33
C ARG A 111 7.77 -17.05 -2.20
N ALA A 112 9.08 -16.82 -2.38
CA ALA A 112 9.93 -16.25 -1.33
C ALA A 112 9.42 -14.88 -0.82
N ALA A 113 8.94 -14.03 -1.74
CA ALA A 113 8.37 -12.72 -1.39
C ALA A 113 7.11 -12.87 -0.52
N LEU A 114 6.19 -13.79 -0.84
CA LEU A 114 4.96 -14.02 -0.07
C LEU A 114 5.25 -14.34 1.41
N ARG A 115 6.34 -15.05 1.68
CA ARG A 115 6.78 -15.36 3.05
C ARG A 115 7.47 -14.16 3.70
N ARG A 116 8.33 -13.48 2.94
CA ARG A 116 9.23 -12.49 3.50
C ARG A 116 8.57 -11.14 3.75
N PHE A 117 7.70 -10.69 2.87
CA PHE A 117 7.06 -9.38 3.01
C PHE A 117 6.29 -9.24 4.33
N PRO A 118 5.38 -10.15 4.72
CA PRO A 118 4.72 -10.05 6.02
C PRO A 118 5.69 -10.04 7.20
N ALA A 119 6.82 -10.74 7.10
CA ALA A 119 7.84 -10.79 8.15
C ALA A 119 8.67 -9.50 8.27
N MET A 120 8.67 -8.63 7.24
CA MET A 120 9.41 -7.36 7.26
C MET A 120 8.59 -6.17 7.76
N VAL A 121 7.27 -6.33 8.01
CA VAL A 121 6.46 -5.23 8.57
C VAL A 121 6.95 -4.96 10.00
N PRO A 122 7.47 -3.76 10.31
CA PRO A 122 8.00 -3.49 11.65
C PRO A 122 6.90 -3.51 12.71
N GLY A 123 7.13 -4.28 13.76
CA GLY A 123 6.29 -4.39 14.95
C GLY A 123 6.88 -3.68 16.18
N ALA A 124 8.12 -3.18 16.06
CA ALA A 124 8.81 -2.44 17.12
C ALA A 124 9.54 -1.21 16.55
N PRO A 125 9.80 -0.16 17.39
CA PRO A 125 10.40 1.08 16.93
C PRO A 125 11.83 0.98 16.39
N ASP A 126 12.56 -0.04 16.78
CA ASP A 126 13.94 -0.33 16.38
C ASP A 126 14.06 -1.28 15.18
N GLU A 127 12.95 -1.81 14.70
CA GLU A 127 12.93 -2.65 13.49
C GLU A 127 13.11 -1.84 12.21
N GLU A 128 13.70 -2.51 11.20
CA GLU A 128 13.98 -1.90 9.89
C GLU A 128 12.70 -1.36 9.25
N GLY A 129 12.73 -0.12 8.77
CA GLY A 129 11.58 0.57 8.19
C GLY A 129 10.78 1.44 9.17
N ALA A 130 10.87 1.20 10.49
CA ALA A 130 10.09 1.93 11.48
C ALA A 130 10.49 3.41 11.56
N GLU A 131 11.80 3.71 11.62
CA GLU A 131 12.26 5.10 11.72
C GLU A 131 11.95 5.90 10.45
N VAL A 132 12.18 5.33 9.27
CA VAL A 132 11.87 6.02 8.01
C VAL A 132 10.38 6.25 7.86
N SER A 133 9.53 5.35 8.35
CA SER A 133 8.06 5.53 8.39
C SER A 133 7.65 6.65 9.36
N ARG A 134 8.32 6.81 10.51
CA ARG A 134 8.11 7.96 11.42
C ARG A 134 8.53 9.28 10.79
N GLN A 135 9.64 9.30 10.05
CA GLN A 135 10.09 10.47 9.29
C GLN A 135 9.07 10.85 8.20
N ALA A 136 8.57 9.88 7.46
CA ALA A 136 7.51 10.10 6.48
C ALA A 136 6.24 10.64 7.11
N ARG A 137 5.81 10.10 8.26
CA ARG A 137 4.66 10.62 9.02
C ARG A 137 4.83 12.08 9.40
N ARG A 138 6.02 12.47 9.91
CA ARG A 138 6.31 13.89 10.21
C ARG A 138 6.24 14.75 8.96
N TYR A 139 6.87 14.31 7.88
CA TYR A 139 6.84 15.02 6.59
C TYR A 139 5.41 15.25 6.10
N PHE A 140 4.57 14.23 6.11
CA PHE A 140 3.18 14.37 5.65
C PHE A 140 2.36 15.31 6.54
N ARG A 141 2.58 15.32 7.84
CA ARG A 141 1.89 16.25 8.76
C ARG A 141 2.33 17.70 8.58
N GLU A 142 3.59 17.94 8.34
CA GLU A 142 4.21 19.26 8.46
C GLU A 142 4.48 19.92 7.10
N ALA A 143 4.91 19.15 6.11
CA ALA A 143 5.48 19.68 4.88
C ALA A 143 4.75 19.26 3.59
N TRP A 144 3.92 18.20 3.61
CA TRP A 144 3.21 17.77 2.42
C TRP A 144 2.27 18.85 1.91
N ALA A 145 2.39 19.19 0.61
CA ALA A 145 1.60 20.21 -0.07
C ALA A 145 0.81 19.68 -1.28
N GLY A 146 1.04 18.41 -1.67
CA GLY A 146 0.34 17.78 -2.80
C GLY A 146 -1.11 17.42 -2.47
N GLN A 147 -1.88 17.12 -3.49
CA GLN A 147 -3.24 16.62 -3.35
C GLN A 147 -3.24 15.17 -2.80
N THR A 148 -4.24 14.81 -2.00
CA THR A 148 -4.37 13.46 -1.47
C THR A 148 -5.79 12.95 -1.63
N LEU A 149 -5.96 11.90 -2.44
CA LEU A 149 -7.18 11.11 -2.54
C LEU A 149 -6.99 9.80 -1.78
N MET A 150 -7.87 9.53 -0.84
CA MET A 150 -7.89 8.24 -0.13
C MET A 150 -9.10 7.43 -0.55
N VAL A 151 -8.89 6.13 -0.78
CA VAL A 151 -9.94 5.16 -1.08
C VAL A 151 -9.84 4.01 -0.09
N ILE A 152 -10.96 3.60 0.47
CA ILE A 152 -11.00 2.59 1.53
C ILE A 152 -11.91 1.44 1.12
N GLY A 153 -11.34 0.24 0.96
CA GLY A 153 -12.07 -1.01 0.90
C GLY A 153 -12.51 -1.40 2.32
N GLN A 154 -13.81 -1.31 2.58
CA GLN A 154 -14.34 -1.42 3.94
C GLN A 154 -14.33 -2.85 4.49
N GLN A 155 -14.29 -3.86 3.64
CA GLN A 155 -14.26 -5.27 4.05
C GLN A 155 -12.84 -5.79 4.34
N ASP A 156 -11.81 -4.92 4.32
CA ASP A 156 -10.46 -5.30 4.74
C ASP A 156 -10.39 -5.49 6.26
N PRO A 157 -10.12 -6.70 6.77
CA PRO A 157 -10.10 -6.96 8.20
C PRO A 157 -8.83 -6.47 8.89
N VAL A 158 -7.82 -6.03 8.14
CA VAL A 158 -6.49 -5.66 8.66
C VAL A 158 -6.21 -4.18 8.46
N LEU A 159 -6.35 -3.67 7.23
CA LEU A 159 -6.06 -2.30 6.84
C LEU A 159 -7.32 -1.52 6.43
N GLY A 160 -8.46 -1.89 7.00
CA GLY A 160 -9.76 -1.27 6.73
C GLY A 160 -9.90 0.14 7.32
N GLU A 161 -11.13 0.62 7.38
CA GLU A 161 -11.46 2.01 7.67
C GLU A 161 -10.79 2.58 8.93
N PRO A 162 -10.72 1.89 10.09
CA PRO A 162 -10.07 2.47 11.28
C PRO A 162 -8.59 2.79 11.07
N VAL A 163 -7.85 1.91 10.37
CA VAL A 163 -6.43 2.11 10.06
C VAL A 163 -6.24 3.23 9.05
N MET A 164 -7.06 3.24 8.01
CA MET A 164 -7.01 4.23 6.95
C MET A 164 -7.39 5.63 7.44
N ARG A 165 -8.41 5.78 8.29
CA ARG A 165 -8.76 7.08 8.90
C ARG A 165 -7.65 7.60 9.80
N LYS A 166 -6.96 6.71 10.53
CA LYS A 166 -5.77 7.10 11.29
C LYS A 166 -4.65 7.60 10.36
N LEU A 167 -4.41 6.90 9.25
CA LEU A 167 -3.44 7.35 8.25
C LEU A 167 -3.87 8.69 7.62
N ALA A 168 -5.16 8.87 7.30
CA ALA A 168 -5.69 10.13 6.77
C ALA A 168 -5.38 11.33 7.68
N SER A 169 -5.45 11.14 9.01
CA SER A 169 -5.09 12.19 9.97
C SER A 169 -3.62 12.58 9.97
N ASP A 170 -2.76 11.73 9.41
CA ASP A 170 -1.34 11.98 9.23
C ASP A 170 -1.01 12.64 7.88
N LEU A 171 -1.95 12.62 6.93
CA LEU A 171 -1.78 13.14 5.57
C LEU A 171 -2.42 14.53 5.46
N ARG A 172 -1.61 15.58 5.57
CA ARG A 172 -2.08 16.96 5.49
C ARG A 172 -2.85 17.19 4.18
N GLY A 173 -4.04 17.79 4.29
CA GLY A 173 -4.89 18.06 3.13
C GLY A 173 -5.65 16.85 2.59
N CYS A 174 -5.58 15.70 3.26
CA CYS A 174 -6.44 14.57 2.93
C CYS A 174 -7.90 14.92 3.25
N GLY A 175 -8.75 14.90 2.22
CA GLY A 175 -10.19 15.10 2.36
C GLY A 175 -10.93 13.85 2.86
N GLU A 176 -12.27 13.87 2.76
CA GLU A 176 -13.07 12.69 3.11
C GLU A 176 -12.77 11.54 2.15
N PRO A 177 -12.43 10.35 2.66
CA PRO A 177 -12.14 9.18 1.84
C PRO A 177 -13.34 8.72 0.99
N LEU A 178 -13.05 8.18 -0.19
CA LEU A 178 -14.01 7.38 -0.94
C LEU A 178 -14.14 6.01 -0.29
N LEU A 179 -15.35 5.66 0.15
CA LEU A 179 -15.64 4.37 0.75
C LEU A 179 -16.17 3.39 -0.30
N LEU A 180 -15.51 2.24 -0.45
CA LEU A 180 -15.95 1.14 -1.29
C LEU A 180 -16.47 0.02 -0.38
N TYR A 181 -17.78 -0.03 -0.21
CA TYR A 181 -18.45 -0.93 0.75
C TYR A 181 -18.26 -2.41 0.44
N GLU A 182 -18.12 -2.76 -0.83
CA GLU A 182 -17.95 -4.15 -1.30
C GLU A 182 -16.50 -4.55 -1.50
N ALA A 183 -15.55 -3.59 -1.44
CA ALA A 183 -14.15 -3.85 -1.61
C ALA A 183 -13.50 -4.33 -0.29
N GLY A 184 -12.68 -5.37 -0.40
CA GLY A 184 -11.79 -5.83 0.65
C GLY A 184 -10.41 -5.19 0.55
N HIS A 185 -9.39 -5.99 0.88
CA HIS A 185 -7.99 -5.56 0.84
C HIS A 185 -7.51 -5.19 -0.57
N PHE A 186 -7.96 -5.91 -1.58
CA PHE A 186 -7.54 -5.74 -2.97
C PHE A 186 -8.40 -4.68 -3.69
N VAL A 187 -8.29 -3.43 -3.25
CA VAL A 187 -9.06 -2.30 -3.76
C VAL A 187 -8.87 -2.08 -5.27
N GLN A 188 -7.70 -2.45 -5.81
CA GLN A 188 -7.39 -2.39 -7.23
C GLN A 188 -8.33 -3.27 -8.10
N GLU A 189 -8.97 -4.28 -7.52
CA GLU A 189 -9.96 -5.11 -8.24
C GLU A 189 -11.31 -4.39 -8.42
N HIS A 190 -11.47 -3.25 -7.78
CA HIS A 190 -12.54 -2.28 -8.02
C HIS A 190 -12.02 -1.05 -8.80
N GLY A 191 -11.01 -1.26 -9.65
CA GLY A 191 -10.17 -0.24 -10.27
C GLY A 191 -10.94 0.78 -11.12
N GLU A 192 -12.06 0.41 -11.75
CA GLU A 192 -12.84 1.34 -12.56
C GLU A 192 -13.37 2.52 -11.72
N ALA A 193 -14.02 2.25 -10.59
CA ALA A 193 -14.54 3.29 -9.70
C ALA A 193 -13.41 4.17 -9.13
N VAL A 194 -12.27 3.54 -8.77
CA VAL A 194 -11.09 4.25 -8.28
C VAL A 194 -10.50 5.15 -9.36
N ALA A 195 -10.31 4.64 -10.57
CA ALA A 195 -9.74 5.38 -11.69
C ALA A 195 -10.62 6.58 -12.09
N GLN A 196 -11.92 6.38 -12.21
CA GLN A 196 -12.87 7.47 -12.52
C GLN A 196 -12.84 8.58 -11.46
N ARG A 197 -12.73 8.20 -10.18
CA ARG A 197 -12.60 9.18 -9.09
C ARG A 197 -11.26 9.90 -9.13
N ALA A 198 -10.16 9.17 -9.39
CA ALA A 198 -8.82 9.73 -9.48
C ALA A 198 -8.68 10.72 -10.64
N ILE A 199 -9.18 10.37 -11.84
CA ILE A 199 -9.17 11.24 -13.02
C ILE A 199 -9.90 12.55 -12.71
N ARG A 200 -11.08 12.48 -12.09
CA ARG A 200 -11.82 13.70 -11.70
C ARG A 200 -11.10 14.51 -10.64
N PHE A 201 -10.43 13.84 -9.70
CA PHE A 201 -9.78 14.50 -8.57
C PHE A 201 -8.46 15.18 -8.95
N PHE A 202 -7.64 14.51 -9.75
CA PHE A 202 -6.34 15.03 -10.17
C PHE A 202 -6.39 15.73 -11.53
N GLY A 203 -7.39 15.44 -12.37
CA GLY A 203 -7.52 15.99 -13.73
C GLY A 203 -8.13 17.39 -13.80
N ASP A 204 -8.73 17.90 -12.72
CA ASP A 204 -9.24 19.27 -12.64
C ASP A 204 -8.14 20.30 -12.43
N ASP A 205 -6.88 19.87 -12.31
CA ASP A 205 -5.71 20.75 -12.26
C ASP A 205 -5.24 21.01 -13.70
N PRO A 206 -5.35 22.25 -14.21
CA PRO A 206 -4.91 22.60 -15.56
C PRO A 206 -3.40 22.46 -15.77
N SER A 207 -2.62 22.10 -14.73
CA SER A 207 -1.19 21.80 -14.81
C SER A 207 -0.89 20.30 -15.03
N LEU A 208 -1.91 19.42 -15.03
CA LEU A 208 -1.79 17.97 -15.29
C LEU A 208 -2.03 17.62 -16.76
#